data_6585feeeec551d5b9c226cab471669c0
#
_entry.id   6585feeeec551d5b9c226cab471669c0
#
_cell.length_a   1.000
_cell.length_b   1.000
_cell.length_c   1.000
_cell.angle_alpha   90.00
_cell.angle_beta   90.00
_cell.angle_gamma   90.00
#
_symmetry.space_group_name_H-M   'P 1'
#
loop_
_entity.id
_entity.type
_entity.pdbx_description
1 polymer ?
#
loop_
_entity_poly.entity_id
_entity_poly.type
_entity_poly.pdbx_seq_one_letter_code
_entity_poly.pdbx_strand_id
1 'polypeptide(L)'
;MVRQFGAEVLIDHTTGEGDWVERVKKATGGEGADVIYDPVGSDVFDGSSKCIAFEGRLLTVGFAGGRIPSIAVNRILLKNISVVGVHWGLYQRRGSPLVDEWMQALFALYGKGVLRPVVYRTYPLREAARALHALATRESYGKVVLVP
;
A
#
# COMPACT_ATOMS: atom_id res chain seq x y z
N MET A 1 -3.86 -1.74 15.15
CA MET A 1 -4.63 -0.78 14.33
C MET A 1 -5.34 -1.43 13.14
N VAL A 2 -4.66 -2.02 12.15
CA VAL A 2 -5.30 -2.52 10.91
C VAL A 2 -6.37 -3.62 11.12
N ARG A 3 -6.31 -4.41 12.22
CA ARG A 3 -7.39 -5.37 12.56
C ARG A 3 -8.77 -4.72 12.71
N GLN A 4 -8.84 -3.52 13.25
CA GLN A 4 -10.12 -2.80 13.42
C GLN A 4 -10.78 -2.40 12.09
N PHE A 5 -10.03 -2.48 10.98
CA PHE A 5 -10.51 -2.22 9.63
C PHE A 5 -10.73 -3.50 8.81
N GLY A 6 -10.78 -4.67 9.46
CA GLY A 6 -11.12 -5.94 8.84
C GLY A 6 -9.94 -6.76 8.32
N ALA A 7 -8.69 -6.40 8.62
CA ALA A 7 -7.56 -7.24 8.27
C ALA A 7 -7.55 -8.51 9.14
N GLU A 8 -7.67 -9.67 8.52
CA GLU A 8 -7.73 -10.97 9.19
C GLU A 8 -6.34 -11.44 9.62
N VAL A 9 -5.35 -11.35 8.72
CA VAL A 9 -3.96 -11.75 8.97
C VAL A 9 -3.06 -10.54 8.95
N LEU A 10 -2.23 -10.39 9.99
CA LEU A 10 -1.22 -9.35 10.11
C LEU A 10 0.16 -9.97 10.08
N ILE A 11 1.00 -9.50 9.16
CA ILE A 11 2.37 -9.94 9.01
C ILE A 11 3.27 -8.72 9.14
N ASP A 12 4.01 -8.64 10.23
CA ASP A 12 5.04 -7.63 10.38
C ASP A 12 6.33 -8.13 9.72
N HIS A 13 6.80 -7.38 8.73
CA HIS A 13 8.00 -7.70 7.97
C HIS A 13 9.28 -7.16 8.62
N THR A 14 9.15 -6.40 9.72
CA THR A 14 10.27 -5.73 10.40
C THR A 14 10.76 -6.48 11.65
N THR A 15 9.97 -7.37 12.21
CA THR A 15 10.23 -8.01 13.52
C THR A 15 11.23 -9.18 13.47
N GLY A 16 11.73 -9.54 12.31
CA GLY A 16 12.68 -10.65 12.20
C GLY A 16 12.13 -12.05 12.56
N GLU A 17 10.82 -12.17 12.81
CA GLU A 17 10.14 -13.45 13.09
C GLU A 17 9.97 -14.31 11.83
N GLY A 18 11.08 -14.67 11.20
CA GLY A 18 11.10 -15.48 9.98
C GLY A 18 10.82 -14.71 8.70
N ASP A 19 10.85 -15.42 7.57
CA ASP A 19 10.60 -14.88 6.26
C ASP A 19 9.11 -14.53 6.10
N TRP A 20 8.78 -13.24 6.03
CA TRP A 20 7.42 -12.77 5.84
C TRP A 20 6.77 -13.31 4.54
N VAL A 21 7.57 -13.60 3.52
CA VAL A 21 7.13 -14.23 2.27
C VAL A 21 6.53 -15.61 2.53
N GLU A 22 7.20 -16.41 3.34
CA GLU A 22 6.70 -17.75 3.72
C GLU A 22 5.46 -17.66 4.63
N ARG A 23 5.38 -16.61 5.46
CA ARG A 23 4.17 -16.34 6.28
C ARG A 23 2.97 -16.00 5.41
N VAL A 24 3.15 -15.22 4.33
CA VAL A 24 2.09 -14.94 3.34
C VAL A 24 1.66 -16.24 2.68
N LYS A 25 2.58 -17.04 2.16
CA LYS A 25 2.25 -18.33 1.55
C LYS A 25 1.48 -19.24 2.51
N LYS A 26 1.93 -19.36 3.75
CA LYS A 26 1.24 -20.16 4.77
C LYS A 26 -0.19 -19.66 5.02
N ALA A 27 -0.39 -18.34 5.09
CA ALA A 27 -1.69 -17.73 5.31
C ALA A 27 -2.66 -17.94 4.12
N THR A 28 -2.13 -18.20 2.93
CA THR A 28 -2.87 -18.43 1.69
C THR A 28 -2.88 -19.90 1.25
N GLY A 29 -2.61 -20.84 2.17
CA GLY A 29 -2.62 -22.26 1.85
C GLY A 29 -1.51 -22.72 0.90
N GLY A 30 -0.47 -21.93 0.71
CA GLY A 30 0.66 -22.21 -0.21
C GLY A 30 0.54 -21.51 -1.56
N GLU A 31 -0.65 -21.06 -1.96
CA GLU A 31 -0.91 -20.47 -3.28
C GLU A 31 -0.27 -19.09 -3.47
N GLY A 32 -0.16 -18.30 -2.42
CA GLY A 32 0.27 -16.91 -2.46
C GLY A 32 -0.89 -15.93 -2.54
N ALA A 33 -0.60 -14.64 -2.71
CA ALA A 33 -1.61 -13.59 -2.76
C ALA A 33 -2.07 -13.31 -4.21
N ASP A 34 -3.37 -13.31 -4.47
CA ASP A 34 -3.95 -13.05 -5.80
C ASP A 34 -3.74 -11.60 -6.23
N VAL A 35 -3.81 -10.66 -5.29
CA VAL A 35 -3.59 -9.23 -5.52
C VAL A 35 -2.69 -8.66 -4.44
N ILE A 36 -1.60 -8.02 -4.87
CA ILE A 36 -0.68 -7.32 -3.97
C ILE A 36 -0.71 -5.82 -4.31
N TYR A 37 -1.03 -5.00 -3.31
CA TYR A 37 -0.99 -3.55 -3.40
C TYR A 37 0.32 -3.05 -2.78
N ASP A 38 1.26 -2.59 -3.60
CA ASP A 38 2.61 -2.20 -3.16
C ASP A 38 2.87 -0.70 -3.31
N PRO A 39 2.75 0.10 -2.24
CA PRO A 39 3.16 1.49 -2.21
C PRO A 39 4.63 1.68 -1.78
N VAL A 40 5.34 0.60 -1.45
CA VAL A 40 6.67 0.64 -0.81
C VAL A 40 7.79 0.45 -1.81
N GLY A 41 7.66 -0.51 -2.72
CA GLY A 41 8.73 -0.89 -3.62
C GLY A 41 9.91 -1.55 -2.90
N SER A 42 11.14 -1.28 -3.33
CA SER A 42 12.36 -1.79 -2.69
C SER A 42 12.33 -3.32 -2.47
N ASP A 43 12.84 -3.78 -1.34
CA ASP A 43 12.89 -5.20 -0.97
C ASP A 43 11.50 -5.80 -0.72
N VAL A 44 10.51 -4.95 -0.40
CA VAL A 44 9.11 -5.38 -0.27
C VAL A 44 8.56 -5.86 -1.61
N PHE A 45 8.82 -5.15 -2.70
CA PHE A 45 8.46 -5.59 -4.05
C PHE A 45 9.16 -6.91 -4.42
N ASP A 46 10.45 -7.02 -4.10
CA ASP A 46 11.23 -8.22 -4.38
C ASP A 46 10.65 -9.45 -3.66
N GLY A 47 10.25 -9.29 -2.40
CA GLY A 47 9.54 -10.30 -1.61
C GLY A 47 8.14 -10.60 -2.16
N SER A 48 7.37 -9.57 -2.49
CA SER A 48 6.03 -9.67 -3.07
C SER A 48 6.03 -10.52 -4.34
N SER A 49 7.03 -10.34 -5.21
CA SER A 49 7.19 -11.15 -6.43
C SER A 49 7.39 -12.66 -6.15
N LYS A 50 7.80 -13.04 -4.93
CA LYS A 50 8.00 -14.44 -4.53
C LYS A 50 6.74 -15.08 -3.95
N CYS A 51 5.86 -14.28 -3.32
CA CYS A 51 4.63 -14.78 -2.69
C CYS A 51 3.34 -14.39 -3.41
N ILE A 52 3.43 -13.85 -4.62
CA ILE A 52 2.27 -13.67 -5.49
C ILE A 52 1.79 -15.03 -6.04
N ALA A 53 0.49 -15.22 -6.12
CA ALA A 53 -0.14 -16.42 -6.66
C ALA A 53 0.05 -16.57 -8.17
N PHE A 54 -0.24 -17.74 -8.70
CA PHE A 54 -0.40 -17.97 -10.15
C PHE A 54 -1.51 -17.05 -10.70
N GLU A 55 -1.27 -16.41 -11.84
CA GLU A 55 -2.16 -15.39 -12.44
C GLU A 55 -2.45 -14.17 -11.54
N GLY A 56 -1.67 -13.97 -10.48
CA GLY A 56 -1.81 -12.86 -9.55
C GLY A 56 -1.43 -11.50 -10.15
N ARG A 57 -1.85 -10.43 -9.50
CA ARG A 57 -1.60 -9.04 -9.90
C ARG A 57 -0.79 -8.30 -8.85
N LEU A 58 0.39 -7.82 -9.22
CA LEU A 58 1.25 -6.98 -8.39
C LEU A 58 1.06 -5.51 -8.82
N LEU A 59 0.37 -4.74 -7.98
CA LEU A 59 0.05 -3.34 -8.24
C LEU A 59 1.18 -2.44 -7.72
N THR A 60 1.92 -1.82 -8.63
CA THR A 60 2.97 -0.85 -8.30
C THR A 60 2.34 0.53 -8.13
N VAL A 61 2.26 0.99 -6.88
CA VAL A 61 1.58 2.24 -6.48
C VAL A 61 2.57 3.34 -6.12
N GLY A 62 3.73 2.97 -5.57
CA GLY A 62 4.74 3.93 -5.15
C GLY A 62 6.05 3.28 -4.70
N PHE A 63 6.98 4.12 -4.28
CA PHE A 63 8.34 3.73 -3.90
C PHE A 63 8.76 4.36 -2.57
N ALA A 64 7.88 4.28 -1.56
CA ALA A 64 8.14 4.85 -0.23
C ALA A 64 9.39 4.25 0.47
N GLY A 65 9.84 3.07 0.04
CA GLY A 65 11.08 2.43 0.47
C GLY A 65 12.36 3.03 -0.16
N GLY A 66 12.21 3.96 -1.13
CA GLY A 66 13.30 4.72 -1.75
C GLY A 66 13.90 4.10 -3.01
N ARG A 67 14.12 2.78 -3.06
CA ARG A 67 14.66 2.11 -4.25
C ARG A 67 13.53 1.73 -5.23
N ILE A 68 13.69 2.09 -6.49
CA ILE A 68 12.83 1.60 -7.58
C ILE A 68 13.20 0.13 -7.86
N PRO A 69 12.27 -0.82 -7.70
CA PRO A 69 12.56 -2.23 -7.93
C PRO A 69 12.65 -2.58 -9.41
N SER A 70 13.23 -3.73 -9.69
CA SER A 70 13.22 -4.35 -11.01
C SER A 70 12.76 -5.81 -10.92
N ILE A 71 12.12 -6.31 -11.97
CA ILE A 71 11.72 -7.71 -12.04
C ILE A 71 12.22 -8.33 -13.34
N ALA A 72 12.81 -9.50 -13.25
CA ALA A 72 13.20 -10.26 -14.42
C ALA A 72 11.95 -10.83 -15.11
N VAL A 73 11.84 -10.64 -16.43
CA VAL A 73 10.64 -10.99 -17.22
C VAL A 73 10.29 -12.48 -17.12
N ASN A 74 11.27 -13.35 -16.97
CA ASN A 74 11.03 -14.78 -16.77
C ASN A 74 10.20 -15.09 -15.50
N ARG A 75 10.28 -14.26 -14.44
CA ARG A 75 9.43 -14.42 -13.25
C ARG A 75 7.97 -14.15 -13.55
N ILE A 76 7.70 -13.17 -14.41
CA ILE A 76 6.34 -12.84 -14.86
C ILE A 76 5.79 -14.02 -15.68
N LEU A 77 6.59 -14.53 -16.62
CA LEU A 77 6.22 -15.64 -17.48
C LEU A 77 5.93 -16.94 -16.71
N LEU A 78 6.81 -17.31 -15.76
CA LEU A 78 6.73 -18.60 -15.07
C LEU A 78 5.50 -18.75 -14.15
N LYS A 79 4.91 -17.64 -13.73
CA LYS A 79 3.70 -17.63 -12.89
C LYS A 79 2.48 -17.01 -13.57
N ASN A 80 2.60 -16.61 -14.84
CA ASN A 80 1.56 -15.88 -15.57
C ASN A 80 1.04 -14.62 -14.84
N ILE A 81 1.89 -13.98 -14.04
CA ILE A 81 1.49 -12.82 -13.23
C ILE A 81 1.44 -11.55 -14.07
N SER A 82 0.69 -10.56 -13.58
CA SER A 82 0.66 -9.21 -14.11
C SER A 82 1.34 -8.23 -13.16
N VAL A 83 2.23 -7.38 -13.67
CA VAL A 83 2.73 -6.21 -12.95
C VAL A 83 2.04 -4.97 -13.49
N VAL A 84 1.25 -4.30 -12.66
CA VAL A 84 0.34 -3.23 -13.08
C VAL A 84 0.72 -1.91 -12.41
N GLY A 85 0.98 -0.87 -13.19
CA GLY A 85 1.18 0.48 -12.66
C GLY A 85 -0.14 1.14 -12.23
N VAL A 86 -0.16 1.74 -11.04
CA VAL A 86 -1.29 2.49 -10.50
C VAL A 86 -0.83 3.90 -10.13
N HIS A 87 -0.96 4.85 -11.04
CA HIS A 87 -0.54 6.23 -10.84
C HIS A 87 -1.74 7.19 -10.83
N TRP A 88 -2.36 7.33 -9.67
CA TRP A 88 -3.52 8.21 -9.46
C TRP A 88 -3.33 9.63 -10.00
N GLY A 89 -2.24 10.30 -9.66
CA GLY A 89 -1.96 11.67 -10.08
C GLY A 89 -1.85 11.86 -11.60
N LEU A 90 -1.62 10.81 -12.37
CA LEU A 90 -1.60 10.88 -13.82
C LEU A 90 -3.02 11.03 -14.40
N TYR A 91 -4.00 10.34 -13.83
CA TYR A 91 -5.40 10.50 -14.22
C TYR A 91 -5.87 11.96 -14.05
N GLN A 92 -5.53 12.56 -12.90
CA GLN A 92 -5.85 13.97 -12.63
C GLN A 92 -5.17 14.89 -13.65
N ARG A 93 -3.88 14.72 -13.91
CA ARG A 93 -3.12 15.54 -14.88
C ARG A 93 -3.64 15.41 -16.32
N ARG A 94 -4.21 14.26 -16.66
CA ARG A 94 -4.81 14.00 -17.98
C ARG A 94 -6.28 14.48 -18.07
N GLY A 95 -6.83 15.06 -17.03
CA GLY A 95 -8.23 15.50 -17.00
C GLY A 95 -9.23 14.35 -17.15
N SER A 96 -8.89 13.17 -16.64
CA SER A 96 -9.76 12.00 -16.74
C SER A 96 -11.05 12.21 -15.93
N PRO A 97 -12.23 11.99 -16.51
CA PRO A 97 -13.51 12.11 -15.79
C PRO A 97 -13.66 11.08 -14.67
N LEU A 98 -12.91 9.99 -14.72
CA LEU A 98 -12.88 8.95 -13.69
C LEU A 98 -12.49 9.50 -12.31
N VAL A 99 -11.69 10.57 -12.25
CA VAL A 99 -11.26 11.15 -10.97
C VAL A 99 -12.46 11.68 -10.20
N ASP A 100 -13.36 12.38 -10.86
CA ASP A 100 -14.57 12.93 -10.23
C ASP A 100 -15.53 11.81 -9.81
N GLU A 101 -15.72 10.81 -10.66
CA GLU A 101 -16.52 9.62 -10.34
C GLU A 101 -16.00 8.90 -9.10
N TRP A 102 -14.68 8.65 -9.02
CA TRP A 102 -14.07 8.00 -7.89
C TRP A 102 -14.16 8.84 -6.62
N MET A 103 -13.95 10.16 -6.71
CA MET A 103 -14.09 11.05 -5.57
C MET A 103 -15.52 11.08 -5.03
N GLN A 104 -16.53 11.13 -5.90
CA GLN A 104 -17.94 11.04 -5.51
C GLN A 104 -18.24 9.71 -4.80
N ALA A 105 -17.76 8.59 -5.37
CA ALA A 105 -17.93 7.29 -4.75
C ALA A 105 -17.26 7.19 -3.36
N LEU A 106 -16.05 7.74 -3.21
CA LEU A 106 -15.34 7.78 -1.92
C LEU A 106 -16.09 8.64 -0.90
N PHE A 107 -16.60 9.81 -1.29
CA PHE A 107 -17.39 10.66 -0.39
C PHE A 107 -18.72 10.00 0.00
N ALA A 108 -19.37 9.29 -0.91
CA ALA A 108 -20.57 8.51 -0.59
C ALA A 108 -20.28 7.41 0.44
N LEU A 109 -19.16 6.69 0.31
CA LEU A 109 -18.73 5.68 1.28
C LEU A 109 -18.37 6.32 2.64
N TYR A 110 -17.74 7.49 2.63
CA TYR A 110 -17.45 8.24 3.84
C TYR A 110 -18.74 8.68 4.55
N GLY A 111 -19.70 9.23 3.81
CA GLY A 111 -21.01 9.62 4.34
C GLY A 111 -21.80 8.47 4.95
N LYS A 112 -21.63 7.25 4.42
CA LYS A 112 -22.22 6.02 4.98
C LYS A 112 -21.43 5.46 6.18
N GLY A 113 -20.31 6.07 6.56
CA GLY A 113 -19.45 5.58 7.63
C GLY A 113 -18.66 4.29 7.29
N VAL A 114 -18.69 3.84 6.03
CA VAL A 114 -17.93 2.68 5.55
C VAL A 114 -16.44 3.04 5.45
N LEU A 115 -16.13 4.20 4.88
CA LEU A 115 -14.78 4.72 4.79
C LEU A 115 -14.51 5.65 5.98
N ARG A 116 -13.47 5.34 6.75
CA ARG A 116 -13.07 6.13 7.93
C ARG A 116 -11.56 6.40 7.87
N PRO A 117 -11.13 7.53 7.28
CA PRO A 117 -9.72 7.91 7.27
C PRO A 117 -9.17 8.05 8.70
N VAL A 118 -8.02 7.44 8.94
CA VAL A 118 -7.36 7.54 10.25
C VAL A 118 -6.51 8.81 10.28
N VAL A 119 -6.77 9.67 11.24
CA VAL A 119 -5.90 10.80 11.57
C VAL A 119 -5.06 10.40 12.79
N TYR A 120 -3.74 10.31 12.59
CA TYR A 120 -2.80 10.01 13.67
C TYR A 120 -2.76 11.16 14.68
N ARG A 121 -2.47 12.36 14.16
CA ARG A 121 -2.42 13.58 14.98
C ARG A 121 -2.58 14.83 14.13
N THR A 122 -3.15 15.86 14.75
CA THR A 122 -3.21 17.21 14.21
C THR A 122 -2.14 18.06 14.90
N TYR A 123 -1.38 18.82 14.12
CA TYR A 123 -0.35 19.75 14.59
C TYR A 123 -0.69 21.16 14.12
N PRO A 124 -0.42 22.20 14.95
CA PRO A 124 -0.44 23.57 14.44
C PRO A 124 0.63 23.75 13.36
N LEU A 125 0.38 24.61 12.37
CA LEU A 125 1.28 24.82 11.23
C LEU A 125 2.71 25.18 11.67
N ARG A 126 2.88 25.94 12.77
CA ARG A 126 4.19 26.26 13.36
C ARG A 126 4.99 25.02 13.81
N GLU A 127 4.35 23.90 13.99
CA GLU A 127 4.98 22.63 14.37
C GLU A 127 5.17 21.67 13.19
N ALA A 128 5.16 22.17 11.95
CA ALA A 128 5.30 21.37 10.74
C ALA A 128 6.57 20.48 10.76
N ALA A 129 7.67 20.98 11.32
CA ALA A 129 8.91 20.20 11.47
C ALA A 129 8.71 18.93 12.34
N ARG A 130 7.94 19.03 13.44
CA ARG A 130 7.59 17.87 14.29
C ARG A 130 6.68 16.89 13.55
N ALA A 131 5.72 17.40 12.81
CA ALA A 131 4.82 16.59 11.99
C ALA A 131 5.59 15.79 10.93
N LEU A 132 6.53 16.43 10.23
CA LEU A 132 7.41 15.78 9.26
C LEU A 132 8.36 14.76 9.92
N HIS A 133 8.86 15.06 11.11
CA HIS A 133 9.69 14.12 11.87
C HIS A 133 8.92 12.84 12.21
N ALA A 134 7.67 12.96 12.70
CA ALA A 134 6.83 11.79 13.00
C ALA A 134 6.56 10.89 11.76
N LEU A 135 6.48 11.49 10.56
CA LEU A 135 6.41 10.73 9.30
C LEU A 135 7.74 10.03 8.98
N ALA A 136 8.85 10.76 9.08
CA ALA A 136 10.18 10.26 8.74
C ALA A 136 10.64 9.11 9.65
N THR A 137 10.29 9.18 10.93
CA THR A 137 10.63 8.16 11.95
C THR A 137 9.63 7.00 12.00
N ARG A 138 8.58 7.01 11.14
CA ARG A 138 7.51 6.01 11.12
C ARG A 138 6.73 5.90 12.45
N GLU A 139 6.72 6.95 13.25
CA GLU A 139 5.91 7.06 14.46
C GLU A 139 4.43 7.12 14.12
N SER A 140 4.11 7.77 12.98
CA SER A 140 2.73 7.99 12.53
C SER A 140 2.13 6.78 11.83
N TYR A 141 0.82 6.61 12.06
CA TYR A 141 -0.03 5.70 11.29
C TYR A 141 -1.28 6.46 10.81
N GLY A 142 -1.61 6.36 9.54
CA GLY A 142 -2.67 7.19 8.95
C GLY A 142 -2.17 8.58 8.58
N LYS A 143 -3.03 9.59 8.66
CA LYS A 143 -2.73 10.95 8.21
C LYS A 143 -2.20 11.83 9.33
N VAL A 144 -1.17 12.60 9.03
CA VAL A 144 -0.71 13.74 9.84
C VAL A 144 -1.34 14.99 9.23
N VAL A 145 -2.05 15.78 10.05
CA VAL A 145 -2.77 16.98 9.61
C VAL A 145 -2.12 18.21 10.20
N LEU A 146 -1.90 19.24 9.40
CA LEU A 146 -1.49 20.56 9.84
C LEU A 146 -2.71 21.50 9.81
N VAL A 147 -2.86 22.30 10.85
CA VAL A 147 -3.92 23.32 10.94
C VAL A 147 -3.29 24.69 11.18
N PRO A 148 -3.89 25.78 10.66
CA PRO A 148 -3.42 27.16 10.90
C PRO A 148 -3.28 27.51 12.36
#